data_e7830d7db8fa2683a92cb6509886ad13
#
_entry.id   e7830d7db8fa2683a92cb6509886ad13
#
_cell.length_a   1.000
_cell.length_b   1.000
_cell.length_c   1.000
_cell.angle_alpha   90.00
_cell.angle_beta   90.00
_cell.angle_gamma   90.00
#
_symmetry.space_group_name_H-M   'P 1'
#
loop_
_entity.id
_entity.type
_entity.pdbx_description
1 polymer ?
#
loop_
_entity_poly.entity_id
_entity_poly.type
_entity_poly.pdbx_seq_one_letter_code
_entity_poly.pdbx_strand_id
1 'polypeptide(L)'
;VNAYNRAMDQFNDDLEVYNKTIGASVVMTIQSELDTLIHGIVTTVNDVLCPNKEITIEVEDKDENGVVTGTHTEKIKVLDEEKALIGDDKNRTMGTELFSRRGVERYTKENVTVVNDDGTTSVVPVYRYQEEDPSDVYTMYTTSQLVLNPTVGRDSSTLPTMYSDKSAGKKGYANNELLGIAQAFDESIG
;
A
#
# COMPACT_ATOMS: atom_id res chain seq x y z
N VAL A 1 -1.98 56.17 24.25
CA VAL A 1 -2.38 54.87 24.87
C VAL A 1 -3.51 54.21 24.03
N ASN A 2 -4.60 54.95 23.74
CA ASN A 2 -5.75 54.36 23.02
C ASN A 2 -5.48 54.02 21.56
N ALA A 3 -4.54 54.68 20.85
CA ALA A 3 -4.22 54.34 19.47
C ALA A 3 -3.34 53.09 19.42
N TYR A 4 -2.37 52.96 20.34
CA TYR A 4 -1.51 51.81 20.46
C TYR A 4 -2.32 50.54 20.81
N ASN A 5 -3.20 50.62 21.80
CA ASN A 5 -4.02 49.49 22.19
C ASN A 5 -4.90 49.00 21.03
N ARG A 6 -5.53 49.94 20.30
CA ARG A 6 -6.33 49.56 19.12
C ARG A 6 -5.50 48.89 18.02
N ALA A 7 -4.26 49.37 17.79
CA ALA A 7 -3.38 48.73 16.82
C ALA A 7 -2.94 47.33 17.26
N MET A 8 -2.72 47.12 18.57
CA MET A 8 -2.39 45.80 19.11
C MET A 8 -3.61 44.84 19.05
N ASP A 9 -4.81 45.32 19.34
CA ASP A 9 -6.02 44.53 19.24
C ASP A 9 -6.23 44.07 17.78
N GLN A 10 -6.11 45.02 16.82
CA GLN A 10 -6.20 44.69 15.38
C GLN A 10 -5.13 43.68 14.94
N PHE A 11 -3.87 43.84 15.36
CA PHE A 11 -2.81 42.90 15.06
C PHE A 11 -3.08 41.51 15.62
N ASN A 12 -3.61 41.42 16.84
CA ASN A 12 -3.98 40.12 17.43
C ASN A 12 -5.14 39.48 16.70
N ASP A 13 -6.18 40.22 16.30
CA ASP A 13 -7.29 39.73 15.51
C ASP A 13 -6.82 39.23 14.13
N ASP A 14 -5.98 39.97 13.43
CA ASP A 14 -5.41 39.59 12.14
C ASP A 14 -4.53 38.35 12.26
N LEU A 15 -3.75 38.24 13.34
CA LEU A 15 -2.91 37.06 13.64
C LEU A 15 -3.78 35.83 13.92
N GLU A 16 -4.88 35.99 14.66
CA GLU A 16 -5.83 34.90 14.93
C GLU A 16 -6.50 34.41 13.63
N VAL A 17 -6.93 35.34 12.77
CA VAL A 17 -7.48 35.01 11.44
C VAL A 17 -6.44 34.29 10.58
N TYR A 18 -5.20 34.80 10.54
CA TYR A 18 -4.11 34.16 9.80
C TYR A 18 -3.86 32.72 10.29
N ASN A 19 -3.73 32.52 11.60
CA ASN A 19 -3.47 31.19 12.17
C ASN A 19 -4.62 30.21 11.95
N LYS A 20 -5.89 30.67 12.02
CA LYS A 20 -7.06 29.82 11.83
C LYS A 20 -7.36 29.47 10.36
N THR A 21 -7.00 30.33 9.42
CA THR A 21 -7.35 30.17 8.01
C THR A 21 -6.13 29.88 7.14
N ILE A 22 -5.20 30.82 7.02
CA ILE A 22 -4.09 30.73 6.08
C ILE A 22 -3.04 29.75 6.60
N GLY A 23 -2.66 29.85 7.88
CA GLY A 23 -1.67 28.97 8.49
C GLY A 23 -2.11 27.51 8.48
N ALA A 24 -3.36 27.24 8.83
CA ALA A 24 -3.93 25.90 8.77
C ALA A 24 -3.95 25.35 7.34
N SER A 25 -4.36 26.16 6.36
CA SER A 25 -4.38 25.76 4.94
C SER A 25 -2.99 25.42 4.41
N VAL A 26 -1.97 26.23 4.74
CA VAL A 26 -0.57 25.96 4.33
C VAL A 26 -0.06 24.66 4.95
N VAL A 27 -0.31 24.43 6.23
CA VAL A 27 0.09 23.18 6.91
C VAL A 27 -0.59 21.97 6.28
N MET A 28 -1.90 22.04 5.99
CA MET A 28 -2.64 20.96 5.32
C MET A 28 -2.10 20.69 3.92
N THR A 29 -1.74 21.73 3.15
CA THR A 29 -1.15 21.57 1.83
C THR A 29 0.20 20.85 1.91
N ILE A 30 1.10 21.31 2.79
CA ILE A 30 2.40 20.67 2.99
C ILE A 30 2.25 19.21 3.44
N GLN A 31 1.32 18.93 4.34
CA GLN A 31 1.05 17.57 4.78
C GLN A 31 0.57 16.69 3.63
N SER A 32 -0.36 17.18 2.81
CA SER A 32 -0.87 16.45 1.64
C SER A 32 0.24 16.16 0.61
N GLU A 33 1.11 17.14 0.35
CA GLU A 33 2.26 16.95 -0.54
C GLU A 33 3.25 15.92 0.01
N LEU A 34 3.50 15.95 1.33
CA LEU A 34 4.36 14.99 2.00
C LEU A 34 3.74 13.58 1.99
N ASP A 35 2.43 13.45 2.23
CA ASP A 35 1.73 12.18 2.15
C ASP A 35 1.78 11.61 0.72
N THR A 36 1.65 12.47 -0.31
CA THR A 36 1.78 12.06 -1.72
C THR A 36 3.19 11.56 -2.03
N LEU A 37 4.21 12.27 -1.57
CA LEU A 37 5.61 11.84 -1.72
C LEU A 37 5.89 10.50 -1.02
N ILE A 38 5.45 10.37 0.22
CA ILE A 38 5.60 9.13 1.02
C ILE A 38 4.88 7.97 0.33
N HIS A 39 3.64 8.18 -0.12
CA HIS A 39 2.89 7.17 -0.86
C HIS A 39 3.65 6.70 -2.10
N GLY A 40 4.18 7.63 -2.90
CA GLY A 40 4.98 7.29 -4.10
C GLY A 40 6.23 6.48 -3.76
N ILE A 41 6.99 6.88 -2.74
CA ILE A 41 8.18 6.15 -2.29
C ILE A 41 7.82 4.73 -1.84
N VAL A 42 6.81 4.62 -0.98
CA VAL A 42 6.40 3.33 -0.38
C VAL A 42 5.87 2.37 -1.43
N THR A 43 5.00 2.83 -2.31
CA THR A 43 4.44 1.98 -3.38
C THR A 43 5.53 1.51 -4.33
N THR A 44 6.45 2.40 -4.74
CA THR A 44 7.59 2.02 -5.59
C THR A 44 8.43 0.91 -4.96
N VAL A 45 8.76 1.02 -3.67
CA VAL A 45 9.54 0.00 -2.97
C VAL A 45 8.75 -1.30 -2.81
N ASN A 46 7.53 -1.21 -2.29
CA ASN A 46 6.73 -2.39 -1.99
C ASN A 46 6.31 -3.15 -3.26
N ASP A 47 6.04 -2.46 -4.37
CA ASP A 47 5.65 -3.09 -5.64
C ASP A 47 6.79 -3.85 -6.32
N VAL A 48 8.05 -3.51 -6.02
CA VAL A 48 9.20 -4.33 -6.42
C VAL A 48 9.32 -5.57 -5.55
N LEU A 49 9.13 -5.44 -4.23
CA LEU A 49 9.31 -6.53 -3.28
C LEU A 49 8.16 -7.55 -3.34
N CYS A 50 6.93 -7.06 -3.43
CA CYS A 50 5.71 -7.84 -3.41
C CYS A 50 4.65 -7.25 -4.37
N PRO A 51 4.85 -7.42 -5.69
CA PRO A 51 3.98 -6.87 -6.73
C PRO A 51 2.61 -7.52 -6.73
N ASN A 52 1.63 -6.77 -7.26
CA ASN A 52 0.26 -7.24 -7.45
C ASN A 52 0.03 -7.65 -8.90
N LYS A 53 -0.91 -8.58 -9.10
CA LYS A 53 -1.56 -8.83 -10.39
C LYS A 53 -3.07 -8.86 -10.22
N GLU A 54 -3.81 -8.54 -11.31
CA GLU A 54 -5.26 -8.72 -11.34
C GLU A 54 -5.62 -10.14 -11.74
N ILE A 55 -6.64 -10.69 -11.06
CA ILE A 55 -7.30 -11.94 -11.46
C ILE A 55 -8.81 -11.71 -11.50
N THR A 56 -9.52 -12.49 -12.32
CA THR A 56 -10.98 -12.50 -12.36
C THR A 56 -11.48 -13.64 -11.48
N ILE A 57 -12.38 -13.31 -10.56
CA ILE A 57 -13.02 -14.28 -9.67
C ILE A 57 -14.52 -14.33 -9.91
N GLU A 58 -15.14 -15.46 -9.59
CA GLU A 58 -16.57 -15.60 -9.52
C GLU A 58 -17.04 -15.44 -8.06
N VAL A 59 -18.01 -14.57 -7.85
CA VAL A 59 -18.58 -14.25 -6.55
C VAL A 59 -20.06 -14.66 -6.53
N GLU A 60 -20.48 -15.32 -5.46
CA GLU A 60 -21.88 -15.68 -5.25
C GLU A 60 -22.69 -14.47 -4.79
N ASP A 61 -23.79 -14.20 -5.51
CA ASP A 61 -24.81 -13.25 -5.08
C ASP A 61 -25.72 -13.94 -4.06
N LYS A 62 -25.89 -13.35 -2.88
CA LYS A 62 -26.73 -13.88 -1.81
C LYS A 62 -27.84 -12.90 -1.46
N ASP A 63 -29.04 -13.44 -1.22
CA ASP A 63 -30.15 -12.65 -0.69
C ASP A 63 -29.97 -12.33 0.81
N GLU A 64 -30.92 -11.58 1.39
CA GLU A 64 -30.92 -11.21 2.81
C GLU A 64 -30.92 -12.40 3.77
N ASN A 65 -31.27 -13.59 3.30
CA ASN A 65 -31.29 -14.84 4.06
C ASN A 65 -30.03 -15.68 3.84
N GLY A 66 -29.06 -15.19 3.01
CA GLY A 66 -27.83 -15.88 2.68
C GLY A 66 -27.98 -16.98 1.62
N VAL A 67 -29.12 -17.03 0.91
CA VAL A 67 -29.35 -18.01 -0.17
C VAL A 67 -28.71 -17.49 -1.46
N VAL A 68 -27.94 -18.34 -2.15
CA VAL A 68 -27.32 -17.99 -3.44
C VAL A 68 -28.39 -17.78 -4.50
N THR A 69 -28.43 -16.59 -5.08
CA THR A 69 -29.39 -16.18 -6.12
C THR A 69 -28.78 -16.10 -7.50
N GLY A 70 -27.47 -16.06 -7.59
CA GLY A 70 -26.72 -15.97 -8.83
C GLY A 70 -25.21 -15.92 -8.57
N THR A 71 -24.44 -15.69 -9.65
CA THR A 71 -23.02 -15.40 -9.58
C THR A 71 -22.69 -14.25 -10.52
N HIS A 72 -21.69 -13.46 -10.16
CA HIS A 72 -21.10 -12.46 -11.04
C HIS A 72 -19.58 -12.55 -10.99
N THR A 73 -18.91 -11.92 -11.95
CA THR A 73 -17.45 -11.87 -11.96
C THR A 73 -16.96 -10.49 -11.52
N GLU A 74 -15.92 -10.48 -10.68
CA GLU A 74 -15.19 -9.26 -10.32
C GLU A 74 -13.67 -9.43 -10.55
N LYS A 75 -12.97 -8.31 -10.70
CA LYS A 75 -11.52 -8.29 -10.72
C LYS A 75 -10.99 -7.89 -9.36
N ILE A 76 -10.06 -8.66 -8.86
CA ILE A 76 -9.36 -8.37 -7.61
C ILE A 76 -7.86 -8.34 -7.83
N LYS A 77 -7.14 -7.59 -6.99
CA LYS A 77 -5.68 -7.61 -6.94
C LYS A 77 -5.22 -8.67 -5.95
N VAL A 78 -4.27 -9.46 -6.37
CA VAL A 78 -3.61 -10.48 -5.55
C VAL A 78 -2.10 -10.36 -5.68
N LEU A 79 -1.36 -10.94 -4.74
CA LEU A 79 0.10 -11.05 -4.85
C LEU A 79 0.48 -11.81 -6.13
N ASP A 80 1.35 -11.21 -6.94
CA ASP A 80 1.96 -11.90 -8.08
C ASP A 80 3.10 -12.80 -7.60
N GLU A 81 2.78 -14.02 -7.20
CA GLU A 81 3.74 -14.95 -6.62
C GLU A 81 4.89 -15.34 -7.58
N GLU A 82 4.74 -15.12 -8.89
CA GLU A 82 5.78 -15.40 -9.89
C GLU A 82 6.85 -14.30 -9.90
N LYS A 83 6.46 -13.07 -9.57
CA LYS A 83 7.35 -11.91 -9.53
C LYS A 83 7.74 -11.51 -8.10
N ALA A 84 6.92 -11.87 -7.12
CA ALA A 84 7.19 -11.55 -5.73
C ALA A 84 8.50 -12.15 -5.25
N LEU A 85 9.27 -11.33 -4.54
CA LEU A 85 10.49 -11.76 -3.89
C LEU A 85 10.17 -12.44 -2.55
N ILE A 86 11.14 -13.18 -2.04
CA ILE A 86 11.07 -13.88 -0.75
C ILE A 86 12.22 -13.47 0.14
N GLY A 87 12.04 -13.64 1.45
CA GLY A 87 13.11 -13.50 2.44
C GLY A 87 14.13 -14.63 2.36
N ASP A 88 15.30 -14.39 2.96
CA ASP A 88 16.35 -15.40 3.19
C ASP A 88 16.13 -16.16 4.52
N ASP A 89 14.97 -15.93 5.14
CA ASP A 89 14.56 -16.63 6.36
C ASP A 89 14.27 -18.13 6.09
N LYS A 90 14.28 -18.93 7.17
CA LYS A 90 14.03 -20.38 7.09
C LYS A 90 12.72 -20.75 6.40
N ASN A 91 11.69 -19.90 6.54
CA ASN A 91 10.35 -20.14 5.95
C ASN A 91 10.24 -19.59 4.52
N ARG A 92 11.25 -18.89 4.02
CA ARG A 92 11.26 -18.22 2.70
C ARG A 92 10.00 -17.35 2.54
N THR A 93 9.80 -16.49 3.53
CA THR A 93 8.59 -15.67 3.66
C THR A 93 8.37 -14.83 2.40
N MET A 94 7.16 -14.90 1.83
CA MET A 94 6.74 -14.20 0.62
C MET A 94 5.68 -13.14 0.94
N GLY A 95 5.58 -12.11 0.10
CA GLY A 95 4.54 -11.08 0.23
C GLY A 95 4.80 -10.09 1.36
N THR A 96 6.03 -10.05 1.87
CA THR A 96 6.44 -9.10 2.91
C THR A 96 6.74 -7.75 2.26
N GLU A 97 6.04 -6.71 2.67
CA GLU A 97 6.36 -5.33 2.33
C GLU A 97 7.43 -4.77 3.28
N LEU A 98 8.23 -3.81 2.84
CA LEU A 98 9.19 -3.12 3.71
C LEU A 98 8.51 -2.10 4.61
N PHE A 99 7.64 -1.30 4.02
CA PHE A 99 6.85 -0.30 4.72
C PHE A 99 5.40 -0.75 4.80
N SER A 100 4.82 -0.74 5.98
CA SER A 100 3.44 -1.17 6.19
C SER A 100 2.56 -0.05 6.76
N ARG A 101 1.27 -0.22 6.59
CA ARG A 101 0.24 0.58 7.24
C ARG A 101 0.02 0.08 8.66
N ARG A 102 -0.14 0.97 9.60
CA ARG A 102 -0.34 0.59 11.00
C ARG A 102 -1.63 -0.21 11.17
N GLY A 103 -1.49 -1.47 11.56
CA GLY A 103 -2.62 -2.36 11.85
C GLY A 103 -3.35 -2.90 10.60
N VAL A 104 -2.84 -2.65 9.40
CA VAL A 104 -3.39 -3.18 8.15
C VAL A 104 -2.33 -4.02 7.45
N GLU A 105 -2.63 -5.29 7.21
CA GLU A 105 -1.79 -6.18 6.42
C GLU A 105 -1.96 -5.87 4.92
N ARG A 106 -0.88 -5.92 4.15
CA ARG A 106 -0.94 -5.71 2.69
C ARG A 106 -1.75 -6.80 2.00
N TYR A 107 -1.65 -8.03 2.48
CA TYR A 107 -2.31 -9.19 1.90
C TYR A 107 -3.04 -10.01 2.95
N THR A 108 -4.22 -10.49 2.60
CA THR A 108 -4.97 -11.47 3.38
C THR A 108 -5.08 -12.77 2.59
N LYS A 109 -4.74 -13.90 3.22
CA LYS A 109 -4.85 -15.21 2.57
C LYS A 109 -6.31 -15.68 2.59
N GLU A 110 -6.85 -15.97 1.41
CA GLU A 110 -8.20 -16.49 1.25
C GLU A 110 -8.28 -17.49 0.08
N ASN A 111 -9.36 -18.28 0.03
CA ASN A 111 -9.68 -19.13 -1.11
C ASN A 111 -10.71 -18.41 -1.98
N VAL A 112 -10.43 -18.30 -3.27
CA VAL A 112 -11.32 -17.66 -4.26
C VAL A 112 -11.63 -18.61 -5.41
N THR A 113 -12.77 -18.43 -6.04
CA THR A 113 -13.12 -19.13 -7.28
C THR A 113 -12.63 -18.32 -8.46
N VAL A 114 -11.56 -18.78 -9.10
CA VAL A 114 -10.95 -18.10 -10.27
C VAL A 114 -11.62 -18.58 -11.54
N VAL A 115 -11.89 -17.66 -12.46
CA VAL A 115 -12.31 -17.95 -13.82
C VAL A 115 -11.07 -18.13 -14.70
N ASN A 116 -10.89 -19.32 -15.24
CA ASN A 116 -9.76 -19.66 -16.11
C ASN A 116 -10.00 -19.14 -17.54
N ASP A 117 -8.94 -19.06 -18.35
CA ASP A 117 -9.01 -18.59 -19.75
C ASP A 117 -9.92 -19.46 -20.63
N ASP A 118 -10.14 -20.72 -20.28
CA ASP A 118 -11.04 -21.64 -20.97
C ASP A 118 -12.51 -21.52 -20.52
N GLY A 119 -12.82 -20.59 -19.61
CA GLY A 119 -14.15 -20.37 -19.05
C GLY A 119 -14.54 -21.35 -17.92
N THR A 120 -13.66 -22.25 -17.51
CA THR A 120 -13.88 -23.09 -16.33
C THR A 120 -13.56 -22.32 -15.06
N THR A 121 -14.05 -22.81 -13.91
CA THR A 121 -13.72 -22.24 -12.61
C THR A 121 -12.92 -23.20 -11.75
N SER A 122 -12.04 -22.65 -10.91
CA SER A 122 -11.26 -23.43 -9.94
C SER A 122 -11.09 -22.65 -8.64
N VAL A 123 -11.17 -23.37 -7.50
CA VAL A 123 -10.93 -22.77 -6.19
C VAL A 123 -9.44 -22.83 -5.89
N VAL A 124 -8.84 -21.65 -5.69
CA VAL A 124 -7.40 -21.52 -5.40
C VAL A 124 -7.15 -20.63 -4.19
N PRO A 125 -6.13 -20.93 -3.38
CA PRO A 125 -5.69 -20.01 -2.35
C PRO A 125 -4.92 -18.85 -2.98
N VAL A 126 -5.25 -17.62 -2.58
CA VAL A 126 -4.59 -16.40 -3.02
C VAL A 126 -4.23 -15.51 -1.82
N TYR A 127 -3.32 -14.59 -2.05
CA TYR A 127 -3.04 -13.49 -1.13
C TYR A 127 -3.70 -12.23 -1.69
N ARG A 128 -4.94 -11.94 -1.23
CA ARG A 128 -5.71 -10.78 -1.69
C ARG A 128 -5.09 -9.50 -1.16
N TYR A 129 -4.86 -8.55 -2.06
CA TYR A 129 -4.37 -7.23 -1.72
C TYR A 129 -5.44 -6.42 -0.98
N GLN A 130 -5.06 -5.82 0.13
CA GLN A 130 -5.93 -4.93 0.89
C GLN A 130 -5.79 -3.52 0.31
N GLU A 131 -6.76 -3.15 -0.55
CA GLU A 131 -6.77 -1.87 -1.24
C GLU A 131 -6.80 -0.69 -0.25
N GLU A 132 -6.24 0.43 -0.69
CA GLU A 132 -6.36 1.70 0.01
C GLU A 132 -7.73 2.30 -0.28
N ASP A 133 -8.40 2.80 0.75
CA ASP A 133 -9.65 3.55 0.63
C ASP A 133 -9.36 5.03 0.91
N PRO A 134 -9.44 5.93 -0.10
CA PRO A 134 -9.21 7.36 0.09
C PRO A 134 -10.15 8.03 1.10
N SER A 135 -11.27 7.40 1.42
CA SER A 135 -12.21 7.89 2.45
C SER A 135 -11.81 7.49 3.87
N ASP A 136 -10.87 6.54 4.01
CA ASP A 136 -10.35 6.06 5.29
C ASP A 136 -8.83 6.15 5.34
N VAL A 137 -8.31 7.23 5.92
CA VAL A 137 -6.88 7.51 6.06
C VAL A 137 -6.10 6.38 6.75
N TYR A 138 -6.76 5.57 7.56
CA TYR A 138 -6.12 4.44 8.25
C TYR A 138 -5.75 3.30 7.30
N THR A 139 -6.33 3.26 6.12
CA THR A 139 -6.02 2.27 5.08
C THR A 139 -4.91 2.71 4.13
N MET A 140 -4.45 3.96 4.23
CA MET A 140 -3.52 4.58 3.28
C MET A 140 -2.07 4.60 3.79
N TYR A 141 -1.11 4.62 2.86
CA TYR A 141 0.30 4.90 3.16
C TYR A 141 0.52 6.42 3.31
N THR A 142 0.23 6.95 4.49
CA THR A 142 0.44 8.35 4.85
C THR A 142 1.50 8.48 5.93
N THR A 143 2.00 9.69 6.15
CA THR A 143 2.96 9.98 7.22
C THR A 143 2.49 9.55 8.60
N SER A 144 1.17 9.57 8.84
CA SER A 144 0.58 9.20 10.13
C SER A 144 0.42 7.68 10.33
N GLN A 145 0.32 6.92 9.23
CA GLN A 145 0.06 5.47 9.26
C GLN A 145 1.28 4.63 8.92
N LEU A 146 2.29 5.21 8.28
CA LEU A 146 3.48 4.50 7.84
C LEU A 146 4.31 3.99 9.02
N VAL A 147 4.68 2.72 8.96
CA VAL A 147 5.63 2.09 9.88
C VAL A 147 6.58 1.17 9.12
N LEU A 148 7.78 0.94 9.66
CA LEU A 148 8.59 -0.17 9.19
C LEU A 148 7.82 -1.47 9.52
N ASN A 149 7.75 -2.39 8.55
CA ASN A 149 7.03 -3.64 8.76
C ASN A 149 7.54 -4.35 10.02
N PRO A 150 6.69 -4.62 11.02
CA PRO A 150 7.11 -5.24 12.28
C PRO A 150 7.75 -6.61 12.12
N THR A 151 7.42 -7.35 11.04
CA THR A 151 8.04 -8.64 10.72
C THR A 151 9.50 -8.44 10.33
N VAL A 152 9.77 -7.49 9.43
CA VAL A 152 11.13 -7.12 9.01
C VAL A 152 11.92 -6.51 10.17
N GLY A 153 11.26 -5.68 10.99
CA GLY A 153 11.89 -5.07 12.17
C GLY A 153 12.31 -6.08 13.24
N ARG A 154 11.62 -7.20 13.35
CA ARG A 154 11.97 -8.29 14.28
C ARG A 154 13.00 -9.26 13.71
N ASP A 155 12.91 -9.54 12.43
CA ASP A 155 13.79 -10.46 11.71
C ASP A 155 14.06 -9.91 10.30
N SER A 156 15.20 -9.29 10.12
CA SER A 156 15.59 -8.68 8.85
C SER A 156 15.77 -9.71 7.71
N SER A 157 15.93 -11.00 8.01
CA SER A 157 16.00 -12.05 7.00
C SER A 157 14.66 -12.26 6.27
N THR A 158 13.55 -11.77 6.83
CA THR A 158 12.24 -11.80 6.17
C THR A 158 12.08 -10.73 5.09
N LEU A 159 13.02 -9.78 4.97
CA LEU A 159 13.04 -8.79 3.89
C LEU A 159 13.18 -9.51 2.55
N PRO A 160 12.27 -9.26 1.58
CA PRO A 160 12.31 -9.95 0.30
C PRO A 160 13.49 -9.49 -0.55
N THR A 161 14.50 -10.32 -0.65
CA THR A 161 15.74 -10.04 -1.40
C THR A 161 16.12 -11.14 -2.37
N MET A 162 15.36 -12.23 -2.41
CA MET A 162 15.65 -13.41 -3.22
C MET A 162 14.48 -13.74 -4.17
N TYR A 163 14.80 -14.38 -5.27
CA TYR A 163 13.79 -14.97 -6.15
C TYR A 163 13.13 -16.18 -5.50
N SER A 164 11.84 -16.34 -5.72
CA SER A 164 11.07 -17.50 -5.27
C SER A 164 11.28 -18.70 -6.22
N ASP A 165 10.86 -19.88 -5.79
CA ASP A 165 10.83 -21.07 -6.65
C ASP A 165 9.81 -20.94 -7.80
N LYS A 166 8.86 -19.98 -7.70
CA LYS A 166 7.88 -19.64 -8.74
C LYS A 166 8.42 -18.66 -9.78
N SER A 167 9.55 -18.00 -9.51
CA SER A 167 10.20 -17.05 -10.44
C SER A 167 10.84 -17.78 -11.61
N ALA A 168 10.26 -17.67 -12.79
CA ALA A 168 10.70 -18.42 -13.97
C ALA A 168 12.15 -18.09 -14.37
N GLY A 169 13.02 -19.08 -14.29
CA GLY A 169 14.43 -19.00 -14.73
C GLY A 169 15.36 -18.15 -13.86
N LYS A 170 14.87 -17.55 -12.77
CA LYS A 170 15.63 -16.71 -11.86
C LYS A 170 15.91 -17.44 -10.56
N LYS A 171 17.11 -17.26 -9.99
CA LYS A 171 17.54 -17.91 -8.73
C LYS A 171 18.49 -17.00 -7.96
N GLY A 172 18.53 -17.17 -6.64
CA GLY A 172 19.41 -16.43 -5.75
C GLY A 172 18.90 -15.02 -5.43
N TYR A 173 19.81 -14.10 -5.19
CA TYR A 173 19.46 -12.71 -4.83
C TYR A 173 18.98 -11.92 -6.04
N ALA A 174 17.92 -11.12 -5.83
CA ALA A 174 17.24 -10.33 -6.86
C ALA A 174 17.90 -8.94 -7.05
N ASN A 175 19.20 -8.91 -7.26
CA ASN A 175 19.99 -7.67 -7.31
C ASN A 175 19.50 -6.70 -8.39
N ASN A 176 19.04 -7.19 -9.53
CA ASN A 176 18.56 -6.33 -10.63
C ASN A 176 17.23 -5.65 -10.27
N GLU A 177 16.33 -6.37 -9.64
CA GLU A 177 15.04 -5.82 -9.18
C GLU A 177 15.25 -4.80 -8.06
N LEU A 178 16.18 -5.08 -7.14
CA LEU A 178 16.53 -4.15 -6.06
C LEU A 178 17.23 -2.89 -6.59
N LEU A 179 18.08 -3.00 -7.60
CA LEU A 179 18.66 -1.85 -8.30
C LEU A 179 17.60 -1.04 -9.04
N GLY A 180 16.54 -1.68 -9.55
CA GLY A 180 15.40 -1.03 -10.19
C GLY A 180 14.69 -0.02 -9.28
N ILE A 181 14.70 -0.24 -7.96
CA ILE A 181 14.19 0.74 -6.98
C ILE A 181 14.98 2.05 -7.07
N ALA A 182 16.31 1.99 -7.08
CA ALA A 182 17.16 3.18 -7.17
C ALA A 182 16.97 3.90 -8.50
N GLN A 183 16.83 3.16 -9.61
CA GLN A 183 16.57 3.72 -10.94
C GLN A 183 15.22 4.43 -11.01
N ALA A 184 14.17 3.85 -10.44
CA ALA A 184 12.85 4.46 -10.41
C ALA A 184 12.84 5.80 -9.65
N PHE A 185 13.66 5.96 -8.61
CA PHE A 185 13.83 7.23 -7.92
C PHE A 185 14.63 8.24 -8.77
N ASP A 186 15.66 7.82 -9.46
CA ASP A 186 16.45 8.70 -10.35
C ASP A 186 15.58 9.28 -11.48
N GLU A 187 14.72 8.47 -12.09
CA GLU A 187 13.81 8.90 -13.16
C GLU A 187 12.70 9.85 -12.66
N SER A 188 12.33 9.76 -11.37
CA SER A 188 11.29 10.61 -10.79
C SER A 188 11.78 12.01 -10.38
N ILE A 189 13.09 12.22 -10.29
CA ILE A 189 13.72 13.49 -9.85
C ILE A 189 14.27 14.30 -11.05
N GLY A 190 14.44 13.71 -12.21
CA GLY A 190 14.91 14.35 -13.45
C GLY A 190 13.79 14.95 -14.27
#